data_4cb1272b6945fc89d9d0787a2a20649a
#
_entry.id   4cb1272b6945fc89d9d0787a2a20649a
#
_cell.length_a   1.000
_cell.length_b   1.000
_cell.length_c   1.000
_cell.angle_alpha   90.00
_cell.angle_beta   90.00
_cell.angle_gamma   90.00
#
_symmetry.space_group_name_H-M   'P 1'
#
loop_
_entity.id
_entity.type
_entity.pdbx_description
1 polymer ?
#
loop_
_entity_poly.entity_id
_entity_poly.type
_entity_poly.pdbx_seq_one_letter_code
_entity_poly.pdbx_strand_id
1 'polypeptide(L)'
;MNSQVQSAPSRRRWLWYLYDVGNSAYAAVVILAIYAAYFKGHVVGGAEGSRLWGVSVGIAMLVVAVISPFLGVIADHTGKKKRFLGYFTALSVICTALLFFVQKGDILLGMVLFILAEIGYRGGQVFYNSLLPEVADQDEIGRVSGNGWAIGLLGGIVCLFIVLALVTLIEGTWIVRLSLVITAIYFAGFAAPLLVWFRENDGDKELIPGENIFSIAIKRLKHTFQSVRDHREFIKYIIAFLIYNDGILMAINFAAIFGAVMFGLDQQQIILFMILIQFTSVIGAYVSGWIADKRSGKE
;
A
#
# COMPACT_ATOMS: atom_id res chain seq x y z
N MET A 1 18.68 35.79 -16.47
CA MET A 1 17.47 35.10 -16.94
C MET A 1 16.94 34.28 -15.78
N ASN A 2 15.94 34.82 -15.07
CA ASN A 2 15.32 34.18 -13.93
C ASN A 2 14.47 33.00 -14.42
N SER A 3 14.96 31.78 -14.25
CA SER A 3 14.12 30.60 -14.28
C SER A 3 13.19 30.68 -13.07
N GLN A 4 11.95 31.07 -13.30
CA GLN A 4 10.89 30.92 -12.30
C GLN A 4 10.77 29.43 -11.99
N VAL A 5 11.31 29.02 -10.85
CA VAL A 5 11.01 27.72 -10.23
C VAL A 5 9.52 27.79 -9.91
N GLN A 6 8.70 27.27 -10.82
CA GLN A 6 7.27 27.05 -10.56
C GLN A 6 7.20 25.94 -9.52
N SER A 7 7.09 26.33 -8.25
CA SER A 7 6.72 25.39 -7.19
C SER A 7 5.47 24.62 -7.65
N ALA A 8 5.55 23.30 -7.64
CA ALA A 8 4.40 22.46 -8.03
C ALA A 8 3.15 22.95 -7.26
N PRO A 9 2.03 23.26 -7.93
CA PRO A 9 0.90 23.90 -7.30
C PRO A 9 0.45 23.09 -6.09
N SER A 10 0.19 23.76 -4.97
CA SER A 10 -0.25 23.15 -3.71
C SER A 10 -1.43 22.15 -3.93
N ARG A 11 -2.28 22.43 -4.93
CA ARG A 11 -3.39 21.56 -5.35
C ARG A 11 -2.92 20.16 -5.81
N ARG A 12 -1.83 20.03 -6.57
CA ARG A 12 -1.31 18.73 -7.06
C ARG A 12 -0.82 17.88 -5.88
N ARG A 13 -0.14 18.50 -4.90
CA ARG A 13 0.31 17.84 -3.67
C ARG A 13 -0.89 17.32 -2.86
N TRP A 14 -1.94 18.12 -2.70
CA TRP A 14 -3.15 17.69 -1.99
C TRP A 14 -3.85 16.54 -2.68
N LEU A 15 -3.95 16.51 -4.01
CA LEU A 15 -4.51 15.37 -4.74
C LEU A 15 -3.71 14.10 -4.48
N TRP A 16 -2.38 14.21 -4.42
CA TRP A 16 -1.48 13.10 -4.12
C TRP A 16 -1.64 12.62 -2.67
N TYR A 17 -1.74 13.51 -1.69
CA TYR A 17 -2.00 13.17 -0.29
C TYR A 17 -3.35 12.48 -0.10
N LEU A 18 -4.40 12.97 -0.76
CA LEU A 18 -5.75 12.38 -0.67
C LEU A 18 -5.76 10.92 -1.15
N TYR A 19 -5.01 10.60 -2.19
CA TYR A 19 -4.90 9.21 -2.64
C TYR A 19 -4.38 8.30 -1.52
N ASP A 20 -3.39 8.75 -0.77
CA ASP A 20 -2.78 7.98 0.31
C ASP A 20 -3.72 7.76 1.50
N VAL A 21 -4.64 8.70 1.74
CA VAL A 21 -5.74 8.53 2.72
C VAL A 21 -6.56 7.27 2.40
N GLY A 22 -7.01 7.13 1.15
CA GLY A 22 -7.78 5.97 0.72
C GLY A 22 -6.96 4.67 0.71
N ASN A 23 -5.73 4.76 0.21
CA ASN A 23 -4.79 3.66 0.13
C ASN A 23 -4.43 3.10 1.53
N SER A 24 -4.21 3.97 2.51
CA SER A 24 -3.95 3.58 3.90
C SER A 24 -5.16 2.96 4.59
N ALA A 25 -6.37 3.35 4.21
CA ALA A 25 -7.59 2.71 4.73
C ALA A 25 -7.68 1.24 4.32
N TYR A 26 -7.33 0.91 3.06
CA TYR A 26 -7.23 -0.48 2.63
C TYR A 26 -6.23 -1.26 3.49
N ALA A 27 -5.03 -0.75 3.68
CA ALA A 27 -4.02 -1.41 4.51
C ALA A 27 -4.52 -1.64 5.94
N ALA A 28 -5.08 -0.59 6.57
CA ALA A 28 -5.55 -0.63 7.94
C ALA A 28 -6.70 -1.63 8.15
N VAL A 29 -7.69 -1.62 7.27
CA VAL A 29 -8.91 -2.44 7.44
C VAL A 29 -8.73 -3.83 6.85
N VAL A 30 -8.23 -3.96 5.63
CA VAL A 30 -8.19 -5.26 4.95
C VAL A 30 -6.98 -6.07 5.42
N ILE A 31 -5.78 -5.50 5.39
CA ILE A 31 -4.55 -6.25 5.69
C ILE A 31 -4.37 -6.44 7.18
N LEU A 32 -4.59 -5.38 7.98
CA LEU A 32 -4.15 -5.37 9.38
C LEU A 32 -5.25 -5.79 10.37
N ALA A 33 -6.50 -5.28 10.22
CA ALA A 33 -7.47 -5.42 11.29
C ALA A 33 -8.62 -6.37 10.99
N ILE A 34 -9.38 -6.13 9.91
CA ILE A 34 -10.70 -6.75 9.74
C ILE A 34 -10.62 -8.05 8.95
N TYR A 35 -10.15 -7.98 7.69
CA TYR A 35 -10.24 -9.14 6.84
C TYR A 35 -9.28 -10.26 7.27
N ALA A 36 -8.08 -9.93 7.72
CA ALA A 36 -7.14 -10.90 8.27
C ALA A 36 -7.76 -11.71 9.42
N ALA A 37 -8.39 -11.03 10.39
CA ALA A 37 -9.05 -11.69 11.51
C ALA A 37 -10.32 -12.44 11.08
N TYR A 38 -11.14 -11.85 10.21
CA TYR A 38 -12.36 -12.46 9.68
C TYR A 38 -12.06 -13.74 8.88
N PHE A 39 -11.10 -13.68 7.96
CA PHE A 39 -10.70 -14.83 7.14
C PHE A 39 -10.23 -15.99 8.02
N LYS A 40 -9.32 -15.71 8.96
CA LYS A 40 -8.83 -16.73 9.88
C LYS A 40 -9.91 -17.28 10.80
N GLY A 41 -10.65 -16.41 11.47
CA GLY A 41 -11.54 -16.82 12.57
C GLY A 41 -12.89 -17.35 12.08
N HIS A 42 -13.43 -16.80 11.00
CA HIS A 42 -14.79 -17.09 10.53
C HIS A 42 -14.82 -17.86 9.22
N VAL A 43 -14.04 -17.47 8.22
CA VAL A 43 -14.08 -18.13 6.88
C VAL A 43 -13.47 -19.52 6.95
N VAL A 44 -12.26 -19.64 7.52
CA VAL A 44 -11.51 -20.89 7.60
C VAL A 44 -11.64 -21.53 8.99
N GLY A 45 -11.25 -20.81 10.03
CA GLY A 45 -11.16 -21.29 11.40
C GLY A 45 -9.81 -21.94 11.74
N GLY A 46 -9.46 -21.88 13.05
CA GLY A 46 -8.30 -22.58 13.59
C GLY A 46 -6.94 -22.20 13.05
N ALA A 47 -5.96 -23.07 13.23
CA ALA A 47 -4.60 -22.89 12.77
C ALA A 47 -4.47 -22.84 11.24
N GLU A 48 -5.35 -23.56 10.54
CA GLU A 48 -5.41 -23.59 9.08
C GLU A 48 -5.69 -22.19 8.49
N GLY A 49 -6.52 -21.39 9.16
CA GLY A 49 -6.80 -20.01 8.75
C GLY A 49 -5.54 -19.15 8.73
N SER A 50 -4.66 -19.28 9.73
CA SER A 50 -3.38 -18.55 9.76
C SER A 50 -2.44 -19.02 8.65
N ARG A 51 -2.40 -20.32 8.37
CA ARG A 51 -1.60 -20.90 7.29
C ARG A 51 -2.04 -20.38 5.93
N LEU A 52 -3.35 -20.45 5.64
CA LEU A 52 -3.89 -20.00 4.35
C LEU A 52 -3.81 -18.49 4.17
N TRP A 53 -3.93 -17.71 5.25
CA TRP A 53 -3.64 -16.28 5.23
C TRP A 53 -2.20 -16.01 4.79
N GLY A 54 -1.22 -16.68 5.44
CA GLY A 54 0.19 -16.55 5.07
C GLY A 54 0.47 -16.94 3.62
N VAL A 55 -0.16 -18.02 3.14
CA VAL A 55 -0.07 -18.44 1.72
C VAL A 55 -0.65 -17.38 0.80
N SER A 56 -1.80 -16.78 1.13
CA SER A 56 -2.42 -15.73 0.31
C SER A 56 -1.54 -14.48 0.22
N VAL A 57 -1.00 -14.02 1.35
CA VAL A 57 -0.04 -12.91 1.40
C VAL A 57 1.21 -13.25 0.61
N GLY A 58 1.77 -14.45 0.80
CA GLY A 58 2.97 -14.91 0.10
C GLY A 58 2.79 -14.96 -1.43
N ILE A 59 1.66 -15.48 -1.92
CA ILE A 59 1.33 -15.49 -3.35
C ILE A 59 1.23 -14.06 -3.89
N ALA A 60 0.47 -13.19 -3.21
CA ALA A 60 0.32 -11.81 -3.65
C ALA A 60 1.68 -11.08 -3.72
N MET A 61 2.51 -11.22 -2.69
CA MET A 61 3.85 -10.63 -2.64
C MET A 61 4.78 -11.18 -3.74
N LEU A 62 4.72 -12.49 -3.99
CA LEU A 62 5.51 -13.12 -5.06
C LEU A 62 5.11 -12.57 -6.44
N VAL A 63 3.80 -12.52 -6.71
CA VAL A 63 3.28 -11.95 -7.98
C VAL A 63 3.72 -10.51 -8.12
N VAL A 64 3.55 -9.67 -7.09
CA VAL A 64 3.97 -8.27 -7.11
C VAL A 64 5.47 -8.14 -7.30
N ALA A 65 6.29 -8.94 -6.62
CA ALA A 65 7.75 -8.92 -6.79
C ALA A 65 8.17 -9.20 -8.24
N VAL A 66 7.50 -10.16 -8.90
CA VAL A 66 7.78 -10.51 -10.30
C VAL A 66 7.34 -9.40 -11.26
N ILE A 67 6.17 -8.80 -11.04
CA ILE A 67 5.61 -7.80 -11.98
C ILE A 67 6.16 -6.39 -11.74
N SER A 68 6.60 -6.04 -10.53
CA SER A 68 7.05 -4.69 -10.16
C SER A 68 8.12 -4.09 -11.08
N PRO A 69 9.17 -4.84 -11.50
CA PRO A 69 10.15 -4.30 -12.43
C PRO A 69 9.56 -3.90 -13.78
N PHE A 70 8.56 -4.65 -14.27
CA PHE A 70 7.84 -4.34 -15.51
C PHE A 70 6.95 -3.12 -15.33
N LEU A 71 6.25 -3.02 -14.18
CA LEU A 71 5.43 -1.86 -13.85
C LEU A 71 6.28 -0.59 -13.73
N GLY A 72 7.49 -0.68 -13.17
CA GLY A 72 8.44 0.42 -13.11
C GLY A 72 8.85 0.91 -14.50
N VAL A 73 9.18 -0.01 -15.43
CA VAL A 73 9.50 0.34 -16.82
C VAL A 73 8.30 0.98 -17.51
N ILE A 74 7.09 0.45 -17.31
CA ILE A 74 5.86 1.04 -17.85
C ILE A 74 5.65 2.45 -17.30
N ALA A 75 5.82 2.65 -16.00
CA ALA A 75 5.68 3.96 -15.37
C ALA A 75 6.66 4.99 -15.95
N ASP A 76 7.90 4.58 -16.22
CA ASP A 76 8.95 5.47 -16.74
C ASP A 76 8.80 5.82 -18.23
N HIS A 77 8.21 4.93 -19.04
CA HIS A 77 8.24 5.05 -20.51
C HIS A 77 6.92 5.44 -21.15
N THR A 78 5.78 5.15 -20.50
CA THR A 78 4.50 5.34 -21.19
C THR A 78 3.87 6.71 -21.00
N GLY A 79 4.35 7.53 -20.05
CA GLY A 79 3.71 8.81 -19.70
C GLY A 79 2.24 8.65 -19.22
N LYS A 80 1.77 7.42 -18.96
CA LYS A 80 0.38 7.09 -18.60
C LYS A 80 0.25 6.55 -17.18
N LYS A 81 1.09 7.03 -16.27
CA LYS A 81 1.14 6.57 -14.87
C LYS A 81 -0.22 6.58 -14.18
N LYS A 82 -0.97 7.68 -14.35
CA LYS A 82 -2.32 7.85 -13.79
C LYS A 82 -3.32 6.80 -14.29
N ARG A 83 -3.26 6.42 -15.57
CA ARG A 83 -4.16 5.39 -16.12
C ARG A 83 -3.88 4.02 -15.49
N PHE A 84 -2.63 3.64 -15.39
CA PHE A 84 -2.24 2.38 -14.74
C PHE A 84 -2.57 2.40 -13.24
N LEU A 85 -2.31 3.53 -12.56
CA LEU A 85 -2.76 3.75 -11.18
C LEU A 85 -4.27 3.51 -11.05
N GLY A 86 -5.07 4.06 -11.98
CA GLY A 86 -6.51 3.87 -12.03
C GLY A 86 -6.93 2.40 -12.20
N TYR A 87 -6.28 1.65 -13.08
CA TYR A 87 -6.58 0.22 -13.27
C TYR A 87 -6.27 -0.60 -12.02
N PHE A 88 -5.11 -0.39 -11.40
CA PHE A 88 -4.73 -1.10 -10.18
C PHE A 88 -5.60 -0.70 -8.98
N THR A 89 -5.94 0.58 -8.86
CA THR A 89 -6.89 1.07 -7.84
C THR A 89 -8.27 0.45 -8.03
N ALA A 90 -8.79 0.41 -9.26
CA ALA A 90 -10.07 -0.22 -9.57
C ALA A 90 -10.06 -1.71 -9.23
N LEU A 91 -8.99 -2.43 -9.57
CA LEU A 91 -8.83 -3.84 -9.22
C LEU A 91 -8.90 -4.03 -7.69
N SER A 92 -8.14 -3.23 -6.93
CA SER A 92 -8.14 -3.31 -5.47
C SER A 92 -9.52 -3.00 -4.88
N VAL A 93 -10.15 -1.90 -5.31
CA VAL A 93 -11.46 -1.45 -4.82
C VAL A 93 -12.55 -2.48 -5.12
N ILE A 94 -12.61 -2.97 -6.36
CA ILE A 94 -13.63 -3.95 -6.78
C ILE A 94 -13.47 -5.25 -6.00
N CYS A 95 -12.25 -5.81 -5.95
CA CYS A 95 -12.01 -7.06 -5.23
C CYS A 95 -12.28 -6.90 -3.73
N THR A 96 -11.93 -5.75 -3.12
CA THR A 96 -12.24 -5.46 -1.71
C THR A 96 -13.75 -5.40 -1.47
N ALA A 97 -14.51 -4.76 -2.34
CA ALA A 97 -15.98 -4.74 -2.24
C ALA A 97 -16.58 -6.15 -2.38
N LEU A 98 -16.05 -6.97 -3.30
CA LEU A 98 -16.49 -8.35 -3.53
C LEU A 98 -16.21 -9.28 -2.34
N LEU A 99 -15.24 -8.95 -1.46
CA LEU A 99 -15.03 -9.68 -0.21
C LEU A 99 -16.29 -9.71 0.68
N PHE A 100 -17.25 -8.83 0.47
CA PHE A 100 -18.57 -8.86 1.11
C PHE A 100 -19.28 -10.21 0.94
N PHE A 101 -19.11 -10.87 -0.19
CA PHE A 101 -19.77 -12.14 -0.49
C PHE A 101 -19.09 -13.36 0.13
N VAL A 102 -17.89 -13.19 0.68
CA VAL A 102 -17.12 -14.28 1.31
C VAL A 102 -17.77 -14.68 2.63
N GLN A 103 -18.22 -15.91 2.75
CA GLN A 103 -18.82 -16.48 3.93
C GLN A 103 -17.99 -17.63 4.49
N LYS A 104 -18.47 -18.23 5.59
CA LYS A 104 -17.83 -19.39 6.20
C LYS A 104 -17.72 -20.55 5.20
N GLY A 105 -16.49 -21.02 4.97
CA GLY A 105 -16.21 -22.11 4.03
C GLY A 105 -15.82 -21.64 2.62
N ASP A 106 -16.03 -20.37 2.24
CA ASP A 106 -15.66 -19.83 0.93
C ASP A 106 -14.16 -19.51 0.83
N ILE A 107 -13.34 -20.48 1.18
CA ILE A 107 -11.89 -20.33 1.34
C ILE A 107 -11.25 -19.85 0.04
N LEU A 108 -11.49 -20.55 -1.06
CA LEU A 108 -10.86 -20.21 -2.34
C LEU A 108 -11.28 -18.84 -2.85
N LEU A 109 -12.58 -18.51 -2.74
CA LEU A 109 -13.11 -17.21 -3.13
C LEU A 109 -12.44 -16.09 -2.32
N GLY A 110 -12.35 -16.27 -0.99
CA GLY A 110 -11.71 -15.32 -0.08
C GLY A 110 -10.24 -15.11 -0.38
N MET A 111 -9.49 -16.19 -0.65
CA MET A 111 -8.08 -16.11 -1.02
C MET A 111 -7.88 -15.39 -2.36
N VAL A 112 -8.64 -15.77 -3.40
CA VAL A 112 -8.47 -15.18 -4.74
C VAL A 112 -8.81 -13.69 -4.74
N LEU A 113 -9.93 -13.30 -4.14
CA LEU A 113 -10.32 -11.88 -4.07
C LEU A 113 -9.30 -11.05 -3.28
N PHE A 114 -8.79 -11.58 -2.16
CA PHE A 114 -7.75 -10.91 -1.38
C PHE A 114 -6.45 -10.77 -2.17
N ILE A 115 -5.97 -11.84 -2.82
CA ILE A 115 -4.75 -11.81 -3.64
C ILE A 115 -4.87 -10.76 -4.75
N LEU A 116 -6.00 -10.72 -5.45
CA LEU A 116 -6.24 -9.73 -6.50
C LEU A 116 -6.32 -8.29 -5.95
N ALA A 117 -7.00 -8.11 -4.81
CA ALA A 117 -7.05 -6.82 -4.14
C ALA A 117 -5.65 -6.33 -3.73
N GLU A 118 -4.82 -7.21 -3.18
CA GLU A 118 -3.46 -6.92 -2.74
C GLU A 118 -2.52 -6.63 -3.93
N ILE A 119 -2.64 -7.37 -5.04
CA ILE A 119 -1.92 -7.06 -6.29
C ILE A 119 -2.34 -5.67 -6.80
N GLY A 120 -3.63 -5.35 -6.76
CA GLY A 120 -4.14 -4.03 -7.12
C GLY A 120 -3.57 -2.92 -6.24
N TYR A 121 -3.60 -3.11 -4.92
CA TYR A 121 -3.06 -2.18 -3.95
C TYR A 121 -1.55 -1.94 -4.15
N ARG A 122 -0.74 -2.99 -4.19
CA ARG A 122 0.72 -2.91 -4.32
C ARG A 122 1.16 -2.43 -5.71
N GLY A 123 0.51 -2.93 -6.77
CA GLY A 123 0.77 -2.47 -8.13
C GLY A 123 0.43 -0.99 -8.30
N GLY A 124 -0.66 -0.53 -7.68
CA GLY A 124 -1.01 0.88 -7.61
C GLY A 124 0.08 1.73 -6.94
N GLN A 125 0.67 1.27 -5.86
CA GLN A 125 1.74 1.99 -5.15
C GLN A 125 2.97 2.28 -6.03
N VAL A 126 3.31 1.39 -6.99
CA VAL A 126 4.42 1.63 -7.93
C VAL A 126 4.14 2.90 -8.75
N PHE A 127 2.93 3.02 -9.30
CA PHE A 127 2.56 4.19 -10.10
C PHE A 127 2.31 5.44 -9.24
N TYR A 128 1.73 5.29 -8.04
CA TYR A 128 1.57 6.37 -7.08
C TYR A 128 2.91 7.00 -6.70
N ASN A 129 3.90 6.18 -6.35
CA ASN A 129 5.24 6.65 -6.01
C ASN A 129 5.95 7.27 -7.22
N SER A 130 5.70 6.79 -8.43
CA SER A 130 6.28 7.36 -9.66
C SER A 130 5.75 8.75 -10.01
N LEU A 131 4.62 9.18 -9.40
CA LEU A 131 4.08 10.54 -9.53
C LEU A 131 4.74 11.54 -8.55
N LEU A 132 5.49 11.06 -7.54
CA LEU A 132 6.10 11.92 -6.52
C LEU A 132 7.00 13.02 -7.12
N PRO A 133 7.86 12.77 -8.12
CA PRO A 133 8.66 13.83 -8.77
C PRO A 133 7.83 14.86 -9.55
N GLU A 134 6.54 14.61 -9.79
CA GLU A 134 5.63 15.55 -10.45
C GLU A 134 4.92 16.48 -9.45
N VAL A 135 4.96 16.16 -8.14
CA VAL A 135 4.31 16.91 -7.07
C VAL A 135 5.30 17.54 -6.09
N ALA A 136 6.59 17.18 -6.18
CA ALA A 136 7.63 17.68 -5.30
C ALA A 136 8.93 17.93 -6.08
N ASP A 137 9.62 19.02 -5.77
CA ASP A 137 10.97 19.28 -6.23
C ASP A 137 11.98 18.39 -5.50
N GLN A 138 13.18 18.19 -6.06
CA GLN A 138 14.18 17.26 -5.50
C GLN A 138 14.51 17.54 -4.03
N ASP A 139 14.56 18.84 -3.64
CA ASP A 139 14.87 19.25 -2.26
C ASP A 139 13.70 19.06 -1.29
N GLU A 140 12.48 18.83 -1.80
CA GLU A 140 11.27 18.68 -1.01
C GLU A 140 10.69 17.25 -1.02
N ILE A 141 11.23 16.34 -1.83
CA ILE A 141 10.69 14.97 -2.01
C ILE A 141 10.51 14.25 -0.68
N GLY A 142 11.51 14.33 0.22
CA GLY A 142 11.45 13.67 1.53
C GLY A 142 10.33 14.24 2.40
N ARG A 143 10.20 15.55 2.45
CA ARG A 143 9.15 16.25 3.21
C ARG A 143 7.76 15.96 2.66
N VAL A 144 7.59 16.02 1.34
CA VAL A 144 6.29 15.76 0.69
C VAL A 144 5.89 14.30 0.87
N SER A 145 6.82 13.36 0.68
CA SER A 145 6.58 11.93 0.91
C SER A 145 6.21 11.64 2.37
N GLY A 146 6.96 12.19 3.34
CA GLY A 146 6.69 12.02 4.76
C GLY A 146 5.32 12.58 5.17
N ASN A 147 4.97 13.77 4.67
CA ASN A 147 3.65 14.38 4.91
C ASN A 147 2.51 13.53 4.30
N GLY A 148 2.70 13.02 3.08
CA GLY A 148 1.73 12.13 2.45
C GLY A 148 1.48 10.89 3.30
N TRP A 149 2.55 10.23 3.73
CA TRP A 149 2.46 9.06 4.59
C TRP A 149 1.77 9.34 5.93
N ALA A 150 2.10 10.47 6.59
CA ALA A 150 1.44 10.87 7.83
C ALA A 150 -0.06 11.14 7.64
N ILE A 151 -0.44 11.87 6.58
CA ILE A 151 -1.85 12.13 6.23
C ILE A 151 -2.56 10.82 5.88
N GLY A 152 -1.89 9.93 5.15
CA GLY A 152 -2.40 8.60 4.83
C GLY A 152 -2.72 7.79 6.08
N LEU A 153 -1.77 7.70 7.04
CA LEU A 153 -1.99 6.99 8.31
C LEU A 153 -3.19 7.56 9.08
N LEU A 154 -3.32 8.89 9.16
CA LEU A 154 -4.50 9.51 9.78
C LEU A 154 -5.79 9.10 9.06
N GLY A 155 -5.77 9.03 7.72
CA GLY A 155 -6.89 8.52 6.93
C GLY A 155 -7.24 7.07 7.26
N GLY A 156 -6.24 6.21 7.42
CA GLY A 156 -6.42 4.84 7.87
C GLY A 156 -7.06 4.74 9.27
N ILE A 157 -6.61 5.57 10.21
CA ILE A 157 -7.18 5.67 11.55
C ILE A 157 -8.65 6.10 11.49
N VAL A 158 -8.99 7.12 10.71
CA VAL A 158 -10.37 7.58 10.54
C VAL A 158 -11.26 6.44 10.01
N CYS A 159 -10.80 5.72 8.99
CA CYS A 159 -11.53 4.57 8.46
C CYS A 159 -11.73 3.48 9.52
N LEU A 160 -10.70 3.16 10.31
CA LEU A 160 -10.82 2.20 11.42
C LEU A 160 -11.82 2.64 12.47
N PHE A 161 -11.89 3.93 12.81
CA PHE A 161 -12.92 4.44 13.73
C PHE A 161 -14.33 4.29 13.17
N ILE A 162 -14.53 4.56 11.87
CA ILE A 162 -15.82 4.33 11.20
C ILE A 162 -16.20 2.85 11.31
N VAL A 163 -15.27 1.96 10.99
CA VAL A 163 -15.49 0.51 11.05
C VAL A 163 -15.74 0.04 12.48
N LEU A 164 -14.99 0.55 13.47
CA LEU A 164 -15.20 0.24 14.87
C LEU A 164 -16.62 0.62 15.33
N ALA A 165 -17.05 1.83 15.01
CA ALA A 165 -18.40 2.28 15.36
C ALA A 165 -19.48 1.34 14.77
N LEU A 166 -19.31 0.92 13.51
CA LEU A 166 -20.26 0.00 12.87
C LEU A 166 -20.28 -1.38 13.54
N VAL A 167 -19.11 -1.96 13.81
CA VAL A 167 -18.99 -3.30 14.41
C VAL A 167 -19.45 -3.30 15.88
N THR A 168 -19.35 -2.16 16.58
CA THR A 168 -19.80 -2.04 17.98
C THR A 168 -21.31 -1.78 18.10
N LEU A 169 -21.90 -1.04 17.15
CA LEU A 169 -23.32 -0.66 17.19
C LEU A 169 -24.25 -1.69 16.55
N ILE A 170 -23.70 -2.54 15.66
CA ILE A 170 -24.50 -3.47 14.88
C ILE A 170 -23.92 -4.87 15.08
N GLU A 171 -24.74 -5.79 15.58
CA GLU A 171 -24.37 -7.18 15.78
C GLU A 171 -24.41 -7.98 14.46
N GLY A 172 -23.55 -8.99 14.39
CA GLY A 172 -23.56 -9.99 13.33
C GLY A 172 -22.38 -9.90 12.34
N THR A 173 -22.06 -11.03 11.74
CA THR A 173 -20.92 -11.15 10.80
C THR A 173 -21.12 -10.40 9.48
N TRP A 174 -22.36 -10.07 9.13
CA TRP A 174 -22.66 -9.30 7.92
C TRP A 174 -22.09 -7.86 7.98
N ILE A 175 -22.05 -7.25 9.18
CA ILE A 175 -21.49 -5.90 9.36
C ILE A 175 -19.99 -5.88 9.16
N VAL A 176 -19.29 -6.95 9.57
CA VAL A 176 -17.85 -7.12 9.31
C VAL A 176 -17.60 -7.16 7.80
N ARG A 177 -18.44 -7.85 7.04
CA ARG A 177 -18.36 -7.88 5.56
C ARG A 177 -18.73 -6.54 4.94
N LEU A 178 -19.76 -5.86 5.47
CA LEU A 178 -20.14 -4.53 4.99
C LEU A 178 -19.03 -3.49 5.22
N SER A 179 -18.25 -3.62 6.28
CA SER A 179 -17.12 -2.73 6.53
C SER A 179 -16.06 -2.78 5.41
N LEU A 180 -15.94 -3.92 4.71
CA LEU A 180 -15.05 -4.03 3.54
C LEU A 180 -15.58 -3.25 2.34
N VAL A 181 -16.90 -3.24 2.13
CA VAL A 181 -17.55 -2.40 1.10
C VAL A 181 -17.35 -0.92 1.42
N ILE A 182 -17.55 -0.53 2.68
CA ILE A 182 -17.35 0.86 3.13
C ILE A 182 -15.89 1.27 2.91
N THR A 183 -14.93 0.40 3.24
CA THR A 183 -13.51 0.62 2.97
C THR A 183 -13.22 0.79 1.48
N ALA A 184 -13.83 -0.02 0.63
CA ALA A 184 -13.70 0.09 -0.82
C ALA A 184 -14.25 1.43 -1.35
N ILE A 185 -15.42 1.86 -0.86
CA ILE A 185 -16.01 3.17 -1.20
C ILE A 185 -15.13 4.31 -0.68
N TYR A 186 -14.61 4.20 0.54
CA TYR A 186 -13.69 5.17 1.12
C TYR A 186 -12.42 5.30 0.27
N PHE A 187 -11.80 4.17 -0.09
CA PHE A 187 -10.64 4.18 -0.98
C PHE A 187 -10.94 4.81 -2.34
N ALA A 188 -12.03 4.40 -2.99
CA ALA A 188 -12.44 4.97 -4.27
C ALA A 188 -12.69 6.48 -4.18
N GLY A 189 -13.38 6.94 -3.13
CA GLY A 189 -13.71 8.35 -2.92
C GLY A 189 -12.47 9.23 -2.75
N PHE A 190 -11.49 8.78 -1.97
CA PHE A 190 -10.24 9.53 -1.76
C PHE A 190 -9.23 9.37 -2.91
N ALA A 191 -9.30 8.29 -3.70
CA ALA A 191 -8.50 8.11 -4.91
C ALA A 191 -9.05 8.91 -6.11
N ALA A 192 -10.36 9.08 -6.20
CA ALA A 192 -11.03 9.73 -7.32
C ALA A 192 -10.49 11.15 -7.64
N PRO A 193 -10.22 12.04 -6.66
CA PRO A 193 -9.67 13.36 -6.94
C PRO A 193 -8.37 13.32 -7.73
N LEU A 194 -7.44 12.43 -7.37
CA LEU A 194 -6.19 12.26 -8.11
C LEU A 194 -6.46 11.69 -9.49
N LEU A 195 -7.28 10.65 -9.61
CA LEU A 195 -7.56 9.99 -10.88
C LEU A 195 -8.32 10.88 -11.86
N VAL A 196 -9.14 11.82 -11.39
CA VAL A 196 -9.91 12.72 -12.25
C VAL A 196 -9.15 14.01 -12.57
N TRP A 197 -8.67 14.70 -11.54
CA TRP A 197 -8.19 16.09 -11.68
C TRP A 197 -6.67 16.22 -11.81
N PHE A 198 -5.89 15.19 -11.49
CA PHE A 198 -4.45 15.26 -11.66
C PHE A 198 -4.11 15.22 -13.16
N ARG A 199 -3.30 16.16 -13.61
CA ARG A 199 -2.75 16.19 -14.97
C ARG A 199 -1.29 15.79 -14.89
N GLU A 200 -0.94 14.71 -15.56
CA GLU A 200 0.45 14.31 -15.74
C GLU A 200 1.18 15.35 -16.57
N ASN A 201 2.45 15.53 -16.32
CA ASN A 201 3.29 16.30 -17.23
C ASN A 201 3.52 15.41 -18.45
N ASP A 202 3.14 15.90 -19.63
CA ASP A 202 3.41 15.24 -20.92
C ASP A 202 4.93 15.16 -21.15
N GLY A 203 5.54 14.17 -20.53
CA GLY A 203 6.88 13.74 -20.87
C GLY A 203 6.74 12.84 -22.08
N ASP A 204 6.88 13.40 -23.28
CA ASP A 204 7.02 12.66 -24.53
C ASP A 204 8.27 11.77 -24.48
N LYS A 205 8.18 10.68 -23.74
CA LYS A 205 9.07 9.54 -23.95
C LYS A 205 8.31 8.55 -24.80
N GLU A 206 8.28 8.83 -26.09
CA GLU A 206 7.83 7.85 -27.08
C GLU A 206 8.63 6.56 -26.86
N LEU A 207 7.92 5.47 -26.65
CA LEU A 207 8.51 4.15 -26.85
C LEU A 207 9.10 4.14 -28.24
N ILE A 208 10.40 3.89 -28.35
CA ILE A 208 11.03 3.73 -29.66
C ILE A 208 10.23 2.67 -30.41
N PRO A 209 9.66 2.99 -31.60
CA PRO A 209 8.82 2.06 -32.33
C PRO A 209 9.58 0.75 -32.58
N GLY A 210 9.05 -0.37 -32.05
CA GLY A 210 9.65 -1.70 -32.19
C GLY A 210 10.34 -2.26 -30.95
N GLU A 211 10.51 -1.51 -29.85
CA GLU A 211 11.02 -2.07 -28.60
C GLU A 211 9.89 -2.69 -27.76
N ASN A 212 10.09 -3.96 -27.39
CA ASN A 212 9.18 -4.66 -26.50
C ASN A 212 9.50 -4.26 -25.02
N ILE A 213 8.50 -3.73 -24.31
CA ILE A 213 8.61 -3.32 -22.88
C ILE A 213 9.24 -4.43 -22.02
N PHE A 214 8.91 -5.69 -22.31
CA PHE A 214 9.48 -6.85 -21.64
C PHE A 214 11.00 -6.96 -21.85
N SER A 215 11.47 -6.74 -23.07
CA SER A 215 12.90 -6.74 -23.39
C SER A 215 13.65 -5.60 -22.71
N ILE A 216 13.03 -4.40 -22.65
CA ILE A 216 13.60 -3.24 -21.94
C ILE A 216 13.72 -3.52 -20.45
N ALA A 217 12.67 -4.08 -19.84
CA ALA A 217 12.66 -4.41 -18.42
C ALA A 217 13.74 -5.44 -18.07
N ILE A 218 13.88 -6.50 -18.88
CA ILE A 218 14.92 -7.53 -18.66
C ILE A 218 16.33 -6.93 -18.86
N LYS A 219 16.54 -6.11 -19.89
CA LYS A 219 17.83 -5.45 -20.10
C LYS A 219 18.21 -4.55 -18.92
N ARG A 220 17.25 -3.75 -18.42
CA ARG A 220 17.46 -2.89 -17.26
C ARG A 220 17.77 -3.70 -16.00
N LEU A 221 17.00 -4.75 -15.71
CA LEU A 221 17.24 -5.64 -14.59
C LEU A 221 18.64 -6.24 -14.67
N LYS A 222 19.03 -6.76 -15.84
CA LYS A 222 20.36 -7.35 -16.06
C LYS A 222 21.46 -6.30 -15.85
N HIS A 223 21.30 -5.10 -16.38
CA HIS A 223 22.26 -4.01 -16.21
C HIS A 223 22.37 -3.60 -14.74
N THR A 224 21.23 -3.42 -14.04
CA THR A 224 21.21 -3.10 -12.60
C THR A 224 21.91 -4.20 -11.80
N PHE A 225 21.63 -5.48 -12.08
CA PHE A 225 22.26 -6.61 -11.39
C PHE A 225 23.78 -6.67 -11.63
N GLN A 226 24.21 -6.37 -12.85
CA GLN A 226 25.65 -6.31 -13.18
C GLN A 226 26.33 -5.12 -12.48
N SER A 227 25.72 -3.92 -12.51
CA SER A 227 26.24 -2.71 -11.86
C SER A 227 26.32 -2.88 -10.33
N VAL A 228 25.32 -3.51 -9.71
CA VAL A 228 25.26 -3.74 -8.26
C VAL A 228 26.32 -4.78 -7.82
N ARG A 229 26.64 -5.74 -8.67
CA ARG A 229 27.61 -6.80 -8.36
C ARG A 229 28.99 -6.25 -8.03
N ASP A 230 29.36 -5.10 -8.59
CA ASP A 230 30.68 -4.49 -8.36
C ASP A 230 30.76 -3.71 -7.03
N HIS A 231 29.61 -3.52 -6.35
CA HIS A 231 29.49 -2.79 -5.10
C HIS A 231 29.12 -3.71 -3.92
N ARG A 232 30.10 -4.46 -3.41
CA ARG A 232 29.88 -5.45 -2.34
C ARG A 232 29.22 -4.89 -1.07
N GLU A 233 29.57 -3.68 -0.67
CA GLU A 233 28.97 -3.04 0.52
C GLU A 233 27.49 -2.73 0.31
N PHE A 234 27.12 -2.31 -0.90
CA PHE A 234 25.72 -2.09 -1.27
C PHE A 234 24.90 -3.40 -1.26
N ILE A 235 25.50 -4.51 -1.71
CA ILE A 235 24.85 -5.83 -1.64
C ILE A 235 24.61 -6.24 -0.19
N LYS A 236 25.61 -6.09 0.70
CA LYS A 236 25.46 -6.38 2.12
C LYS A 236 24.35 -5.53 2.75
N TYR A 237 24.33 -4.23 2.43
CA TYR A 237 23.27 -3.32 2.91
C TYR A 237 21.89 -3.78 2.43
N ILE A 238 21.73 -4.12 1.15
CA ILE A 238 20.44 -4.60 0.62
C ILE A 238 19.99 -5.89 1.31
N ILE A 239 20.91 -6.86 1.48
CA ILE A 239 20.58 -8.12 2.15
C ILE A 239 20.14 -7.85 3.60
N ALA A 240 20.90 -7.04 4.35
CA ALA A 240 20.55 -6.68 5.72
C ALA A 240 19.20 -5.96 5.78
N PHE A 241 18.96 -5.02 4.85
CA PHE A 241 17.70 -4.30 4.73
C PHE A 241 16.52 -5.23 4.42
N LEU A 242 16.70 -6.18 3.49
CA LEU A 242 15.65 -7.15 3.15
C LEU A 242 15.26 -8.00 4.35
N ILE A 243 16.24 -8.56 5.07
CA ILE A 243 16.00 -9.39 6.26
C ILE A 243 15.27 -8.57 7.35
N TYR A 244 15.76 -7.37 7.62
CA TYR A 244 15.16 -6.49 8.63
C TYR A 244 13.74 -6.06 8.25
N ASN A 245 13.56 -5.60 7.01
CA ASN A 245 12.27 -5.13 6.51
C ASN A 245 11.23 -6.26 6.42
N ASP A 246 11.67 -7.47 6.04
CA ASP A 246 10.78 -8.64 5.98
C ASP A 246 10.26 -9.01 7.38
N GLY A 247 11.14 -8.98 8.39
CA GLY A 247 10.73 -9.17 9.79
C GLY A 247 9.70 -8.15 10.25
N ILE A 248 9.87 -6.86 9.92
CA ILE A 248 8.90 -5.80 10.25
C ILE A 248 7.57 -6.04 9.53
N LEU A 249 7.61 -6.30 8.22
CA LEU A 249 6.40 -6.53 7.43
C LEU A 249 5.63 -7.77 7.93
N MET A 250 6.34 -8.83 8.31
CA MET A 250 5.73 -10.01 8.91
C MET A 250 5.04 -9.67 10.23
N ALA A 251 5.70 -8.95 11.13
CA ALA A 251 5.11 -8.53 12.41
C ALA A 251 3.84 -7.70 12.19
N ILE A 252 3.85 -6.74 11.25
CA ILE A 252 2.71 -5.90 10.90
C ILE A 252 1.57 -6.74 10.31
N ASN A 253 1.84 -7.57 9.31
CA ASN A 253 0.82 -8.35 8.61
C ASN A 253 0.13 -9.39 9.49
N PHE A 254 0.81 -9.87 10.53
CA PHE A 254 0.28 -10.87 11.46
C PHE A 254 -0.17 -10.28 12.80
N ALA A 255 -0.04 -8.98 13.03
CA ALA A 255 -0.35 -8.35 14.32
C ALA A 255 -1.78 -8.63 14.80
N ALA A 256 -2.79 -8.49 13.92
CA ALA A 256 -4.18 -8.81 14.25
C ALA A 256 -4.38 -10.29 14.60
N ILE A 257 -3.69 -11.18 13.87
CA ILE A 257 -3.75 -12.62 14.08
C ILE A 257 -3.11 -12.99 15.42
N PHE A 258 -1.96 -12.40 15.76
CA PHE A 258 -1.32 -12.58 17.06
C PHE A 258 -2.20 -12.07 18.19
N GLY A 259 -2.85 -10.91 18.02
CA GLY A 259 -3.83 -10.41 18.96
C GLY A 259 -4.95 -11.41 19.26
N ALA A 260 -5.54 -11.95 18.22
CA ALA A 260 -6.61 -12.94 18.34
C ALA A 260 -6.14 -14.28 18.92
N VAL A 261 -4.97 -14.79 18.50
CA VAL A 261 -4.52 -16.15 18.87
C VAL A 261 -3.85 -16.20 20.24
N MET A 262 -2.95 -15.24 20.50
CA MET A 262 -2.12 -15.29 21.72
C MET A 262 -2.79 -14.60 22.90
N PHE A 263 -3.57 -13.55 22.65
CA PHE A 263 -4.20 -12.73 23.69
C PHE A 263 -5.72 -12.91 23.76
N GLY A 264 -6.32 -13.69 22.85
CA GLY A 264 -7.77 -13.94 22.83
C GLY A 264 -8.61 -12.69 22.54
N LEU A 265 -8.03 -11.68 21.87
CA LEU A 265 -8.72 -10.44 21.58
C LEU A 265 -9.91 -10.69 20.64
N ASP A 266 -11.05 -10.12 20.97
CA ASP A 266 -12.21 -10.08 20.08
C ASP A 266 -12.04 -9.08 18.93
N GLN A 267 -12.99 -9.05 18.00
CA GLN A 267 -12.91 -8.20 16.81
C GLN A 267 -12.80 -6.69 17.16
N GLN A 268 -13.50 -6.25 18.19
CA GLN A 268 -13.48 -4.84 18.62
C GLN A 268 -12.13 -4.49 19.25
N GLN A 269 -11.62 -5.37 20.11
CA GLN A 269 -10.30 -5.22 20.74
C GLN A 269 -9.17 -5.22 19.71
N ILE A 270 -9.28 -6.05 18.65
CA ILE A 270 -8.32 -6.05 17.55
C ILE A 270 -8.33 -4.71 16.82
N ILE A 271 -9.49 -4.13 16.53
CA ILE A 271 -9.60 -2.82 15.89
C ILE A 271 -8.94 -1.74 16.74
N LEU A 272 -9.26 -1.71 18.05
CA LEU A 272 -8.65 -0.76 19.00
C LEU A 272 -7.13 -0.93 19.07
N PHE A 273 -6.65 -2.16 19.12
CA PHE A 273 -5.23 -2.48 19.11
C PHE A 273 -4.53 -1.97 17.81
N MET A 274 -5.17 -2.13 16.66
CA MET A 274 -4.63 -1.62 15.39
C MET A 274 -4.64 -0.09 15.32
N ILE A 275 -5.67 0.56 15.86
CA ILE A 275 -5.70 2.03 15.99
C ILE A 275 -4.53 2.52 16.86
N LEU A 276 -4.29 1.85 17.99
CA LEU A 276 -3.19 2.19 18.90
C LEU A 276 -1.82 2.03 18.21
N ILE A 277 -1.62 0.92 17.48
CA ILE A 277 -0.40 0.69 16.70
C ILE A 277 -0.19 1.80 15.67
N GLN A 278 -1.22 2.17 14.92
CA GLN A 278 -1.10 3.23 13.93
C GLN A 278 -0.82 4.59 14.55
N PHE A 279 -1.48 4.92 15.65
CA PHE A 279 -1.25 6.17 16.37
C PHE A 279 0.19 6.27 16.90
N THR A 280 0.70 5.20 17.51
CA THR A 280 2.10 5.15 17.96
C THR A 280 3.10 5.21 16.80
N SER A 281 2.74 4.64 15.64
CA SER A 281 3.55 4.72 14.41
C SER A 281 3.66 6.15 13.88
N VAL A 282 2.58 6.94 13.92
CA VAL A 282 2.61 8.36 13.53
C VAL A 282 3.56 9.15 14.43
N ILE A 283 3.46 8.95 15.75
CA ILE A 283 4.35 9.60 16.73
C ILE A 283 5.80 9.18 16.48
N GLY A 284 6.04 7.88 16.30
CA GLY A 284 7.37 7.33 16.03
C GLY A 284 7.98 7.89 14.76
N ALA A 285 7.22 7.99 13.68
CA ALA A 285 7.68 8.58 12.42
C ALA A 285 8.04 10.06 12.57
N TYR A 286 7.21 10.83 13.27
CA TYR A 286 7.47 12.25 13.51
C TYR A 286 8.75 12.45 14.36
N VAL A 287 8.89 11.70 15.44
CA VAL A 287 10.06 11.77 16.32
C VAL A 287 11.34 11.34 15.58
N SER A 288 11.28 10.27 14.81
CA SER A 288 12.41 9.78 14.01
C SER A 288 12.82 10.79 12.94
N GLY A 289 11.85 11.39 12.24
CA GLY A 289 12.09 12.45 11.27
C GLY A 289 12.78 13.67 11.91
N TRP A 290 12.29 14.11 13.06
CA TRP A 290 12.88 15.23 13.80
C TRP A 290 14.32 14.94 14.29
N ILE A 291 14.60 13.70 14.71
CA ILE A 291 15.96 13.28 15.09
C ILE A 291 16.87 13.25 13.86
N ALA A 292 16.38 12.72 12.73
CA ALA A 292 17.14 12.64 11.49
C ALA A 292 17.51 14.03 10.94
N ASP A 293 16.59 15.00 11.00
CA ASP A 293 16.84 16.38 10.58
C ASP A 293 17.90 17.08 11.48
N LYS A 294 17.96 16.73 12.76
CA LYS A 294 18.95 17.30 13.70
C LYS A 294 20.32 16.64 13.62
N ARG A 295 20.38 15.37 13.28
CA ARG A 295 21.62 14.64 13.07
C ARG A 295 21.81 14.55 11.57
N SER A 296 22.68 15.38 11.02
CA SER A 296 23.11 15.26 9.62
C SER A 296 23.34 13.78 9.31
N GLY A 297 22.64 13.20 8.33
CA GLY A 297 22.64 11.77 8.03
C GLY A 297 24.00 11.20 7.56
N LYS A 298 25.09 11.68 8.12
CA LYS A 298 26.48 11.28 7.92
C LYS A 298 27.20 10.88 9.21
N GLU A 299 26.51 10.84 10.37
CA GLU A 299 27.05 10.28 11.62
C GLU A 299 26.39 8.96 11.99
#